data_d04597485900962fe6f557c4c708864d
#
_entry.id   d04597485900962fe6f557c4c708864d
#
_cell.length_a   1.000
_cell.length_b   1.000
_cell.length_c   1.000
_cell.angle_alpha   90.00
_cell.angle_beta   90.00
_cell.angle_gamma   90.00
#
_symmetry.space_group_name_H-M   'P 1'
#
loop_
_entity.id
_entity.type
_entity.pdbx_description
1 polymer ?
#
loop_
_entity_poly.entity_id
_entity_poly.type
_entity_poly.pdbx_seq_one_letter_code
_entity_poly.pdbx_strand_id
1 'polypeptide(L)'
;MDRLSREARSRLMSRVRSQDTDPEIRVRRVAHAMGLRFRLHRRDLPGCPDMVLPRHRLCVFVHGCFWHRHPECPKATTPKSHVAFWRAKFERNVARDAEVARGLRAAGWRVAVIWECRTRDNAYVRRRLVAALGATEVSHARQSERPVPPLRSSGQPRPGGQSPAGDSL
;
A
#
# COMPACT_ATOMS: atom_id res chain seq x y z
N MET A 1 -25.31 23.92 -13.00
CA MET A 1 -25.87 23.04 -14.05
C MET A 1 -24.90 21.90 -14.32
N ASP A 2 -25.41 20.68 -14.32
CA ASP A 2 -24.63 19.51 -14.67
C ASP A 2 -24.41 19.51 -16.20
N ARG A 3 -23.17 19.74 -16.62
CA ARG A 3 -22.83 19.97 -18.04
C ARG A 3 -22.65 18.69 -18.85
N LEU A 4 -22.78 17.51 -18.23
CA LEU A 4 -22.55 16.24 -18.92
C LEU A 4 -23.84 15.50 -19.20
N SER A 5 -24.01 15.00 -20.43
CA SER A 5 -25.08 14.07 -20.77
C SER A 5 -24.92 12.75 -19.98
N ARG A 6 -26.00 11.96 -19.94
CA ARG A 6 -26.00 10.64 -19.27
C ARG A 6 -24.91 9.71 -19.86
N GLU A 7 -24.77 9.72 -21.18
CA GLU A 7 -23.79 8.91 -21.92
C GLU A 7 -22.38 9.42 -21.68
N ALA A 8 -22.16 10.73 -21.66
CA ALA A 8 -20.86 11.33 -21.37
C ALA A 8 -20.41 11.00 -19.93
N ARG A 9 -21.36 11.04 -18.98
CA ARG A 9 -21.09 10.65 -17.59
C ARG A 9 -20.80 9.17 -17.45
N SER A 10 -21.56 8.30 -18.11
CA SER A 10 -21.30 6.85 -18.12
C SER A 10 -19.91 6.54 -18.66
N ARG A 11 -19.53 7.18 -19.78
CA ARG A 11 -18.18 7.06 -20.36
C ARG A 11 -17.08 7.59 -19.43
N LEU A 12 -17.34 8.67 -18.69
CA LEU A 12 -16.38 9.18 -17.70
C LEU A 12 -16.22 8.19 -16.56
N MET A 13 -17.31 7.64 -16.05
CA MET A 13 -17.29 6.67 -14.95
C MET A 13 -16.64 5.33 -15.33
N SER A 14 -16.81 4.87 -16.58
CA SER A 14 -16.16 3.64 -17.06
C SER A 14 -14.64 3.78 -17.20
N ARG A 15 -14.12 5.00 -17.30
CA ARG A 15 -12.66 5.27 -17.34
C ARG A 15 -12.02 5.35 -15.95
N VAL A 16 -12.82 5.40 -14.89
CA VAL A 16 -12.28 5.40 -13.52
C VAL A 16 -11.64 4.06 -13.25
N ARG A 17 -10.33 4.05 -13.06
CA ARG A 17 -9.59 2.84 -12.70
C ARG A 17 -10.08 2.34 -11.34
N SER A 18 -10.33 1.04 -11.25
CA SER A 18 -10.69 0.37 -10.00
C SER A 18 -9.49 -0.24 -9.28
N GLN A 19 -8.31 -0.24 -9.92
CA GLN A 19 -7.06 -0.78 -9.40
C GLN A 19 -5.87 0.03 -9.91
N ASP A 20 -4.77 -0.02 -9.19
CA ASP A 20 -3.52 0.68 -9.52
C ASP A 20 -3.72 2.19 -9.71
N THR A 21 -4.57 2.75 -8.87
CA THR A 21 -4.81 4.19 -8.82
C THR A 21 -3.61 4.93 -8.22
N ASP A 22 -3.47 6.21 -8.56
CA ASP A 22 -2.38 7.03 -8.00
C ASP A 22 -2.34 7.03 -6.45
N PRO A 23 -3.48 7.12 -5.73
CA PRO A 23 -3.49 6.98 -4.27
C PRO A 23 -2.92 5.66 -3.78
N GLU A 24 -3.30 4.53 -4.39
CA GLU A 24 -2.77 3.20 -4.04
C GLU A 24 -1.26 3.11 -4.29
N ILE A 25 -0.79 3.58 -5.44
CA ILE A 25 0.63 3.58 -5.79
C ILE A 25 1.45 4.39 -4.77
N ARG A 26 0.94 5.55 -4.30
CA ARG A 26 1.61 6.34 -3.25
C ARG A 26 1.72 5.57 -1.94
N VAL A 27 0.64 4.94 -1.49
CA VAL A 27 0.64 4.13 -0.26
C VAL A 27 1.63 2.97 -0.37
N ARG A 28 1.65 2.27 -1.51
CA ARG A 28 2.60 1.17 -1.80
C ARG A 28 4.05 1.63 -1.74
N ARG A 29 4.36 2.81 -2.32
CA ARG A 29 5.72 3.39 -2.28
C ARG A 29 6.16 3.67 -0.85
N VAL A 30 5.29 4.24 -0.02
CA VAL A 30 5.60 4.48 1.40
C VAL A 30 5.79 3.16 2.14
N ALA A 31 4.91 2.18 1.96
CA ALA A 31 5.03 0.86 2.57
C ALA A 31 6.34 0.16 2.17
N HIS A 32 6.69 0.22 0.88
CA HIS A 32 7.96 -0.34 0.38
C HIS A 32 9.18 0.35 0.99
N ALA A 33 9.17 1.69 1.07
CA ALA A 33 10.23 2.47 1.72
C ALA A 33 10.35 2.21 3.23
N MET A 34 9.29 1.67 3.87
CA MET A 34 9.31 1.18 5.25
C MET A 34 9.85 -0.26 5.37
N GLY A 35 10.26 -0.89 4.28
CA GLY A 35 10.71 -2.30 4.26
C GLY A 35 9.56 -3.32 4.35
N LEU A 36 8.30 -2.89 4.25
CA LEU A 36 7.16 -3.79 4.35
C LEU A 36 7.03 -4.64 3.08
N ARG A 37 6.74 -5.93 3.27
CA ARG A 37 6.44 -6.87 2.18
C ARG A 37 4.95 -7.11 2.13
N PHE A 38 4.36 -6.94 0.96
CA PHE A 38 2.92 -7.04 0.76
C PHE A 38 2.57 -7.75 -0.55
N ARG A 39 1.31 -8.20 -0.63
CA ARG A 39 0.68 -8.72 -1.84
C ARG A 39 -0.46 -7.79 -2.23
N LEU A 40 -0.73 -7.69 -3.53
CA LEU A 40 -1.78 -6.82 -4.08
C LEU A 40 -3.01 -7.65 -4.44
N HIS A 41 -4.16 -7.02 -4.32
CA HIS A 41 -5.44 -7.48 -4.87
C HIS A 41 -5.74 -8.96 -4.62
N ARG A 42 -5.58 -9.43 -3.37
CA ARG A 42 -5.92 -10.81 -2.99
C ARG A 42 -7.41 -11.04 -3.07
N ARG A 43 -7.83 -11.75 -4.12
CA ARG A 43 -9.26 -12.04 -4.41
C ARG A 43 -9.85 -13.10 -3.50
N ASP A 44 -9.03 -13.87 -2.83
CA ASP A 44 -9.42 -14.86 -1.82
C ASP A 44 -9.82 -14.23 -0.47
N LEU A 45 -9.61 -12.92 -0.31
CA LEU A 45 -10.03 -12.18 0.87
C LEU A 45 -11.26 -11.30 0.58
N PRO A 46 -12.19 -11.16 1.54
CA PRO A 46 -13.33 -10.29 1.40
C PRO A 46 -12.95 -8.87 0.97
N GLY A 47 -13.67 -8.31 0.00
CA GLY A 47 -13.47 -6.95 -0.50
C GLY A 47 -12.23 -6.72 -1.33
N CYS A 48 -11.39 -7.75 -1.59
CA CYS A 48 -10.18 -7.65 -2.39
C CYS A 48 -9.28 -6.47 -1.96
N PRO A 49 -8.63 -6.52 -0.78
CA PRO A 49 -7.83 -5.40 -0.26
C PRO A 49 -6.78 -4.93 -1.25
N ASP A 50 -6.54 -3.61 -1.32
CA ASP A 50 -5.56 -3.00 -2.23
C ASP A 50 -4.12 -3.42 -1.90
N MET A 51 -3.86 -3.72 -0.62
CA MET A 51 -2.59 -4.21 -0.16
C MET A 51 -2.79 -5.12 1.05
N VAL A 52 -2.14 -6.29 1.04
CA VAL A 52 -2.18 -7.26 2.15
C VAL A 52 -0.77 -7.53 2.63
N LEU A 53 -0.55 -7.40 3.93
CA LEU A 53 0.69 -7.74 4.62
C LEU A 53 0.49 -9.06 5.40
N PRO A 54 0.77 -10.22 4.79
CA PRO A 54 0.44 -11.52 5.40
C PRO A 54 1.16 -11.75 6.74
N ARG A 55 2.44 -11.38 6.83
CA ARG A 55 3.25 -11.51 8.06
C ARG A 55 2.62 -10.77 9.24
N HIS A 56 1.93 -9.67 8.97
CA HIS A 56 1.31 -8.82 9.98
C HIS A 56 -0.20 -9.05 10.10
N ARG A 57 -0.77 -9.98 9.32
CA ARG A 57 -2.23 -10.19 9.20
C ARG A 57 -2.98 -8.86 9.03
N LEU A 58 -2.49 -8.00 8.16
CA LEU A 58 -3.03 -6.67 7.94
C LEU A 58 -3.50 -6.50 6.49
N CYS A 59 -4.76 -6.12 6.34
CA CYS A 59 -5.37 -5.67 5.09
C CYS A 59 -5.45 -4.15 5.07
N VAL A 60 -5.01 -3.53 3.98
CA VAL A 60 -5.07 -2.08 3.79
C VAL A 60 -5.96 -1.77 2.60
N PHE A 61 -6.90 -0.87 2.82
CA PHE A 61 -7.76 -0.29 1.79
C PHE A 61 -7.41 1.17 1.60
N VAL A 62 -7.37 1.61 0.35
CA VAL A 62 -7.17 3.02 -0.04
C VAL A 62 -8.49 3.54 -0.59
N HIS A 63 -9.25 4.19 0.26
CA HIS A 63 -10.61 4.61 -0.05
C HIS A 63 -10.64 5.97 -0.76
N GLY A 64 -11.25 6.02 -1.95
CA GLY A 64 -11.61 7.25 -2.62
C GLY A 64 -12.67 8.03 -1.83
N CYS A 65 -12.40 9.30 -1.52
CA CYS A 65 -13.25 10.10 -0.64
C CYS A 65 -14.70 10.22 -1.14
N PHE A 66 -14.88 10.34 -2.44
CA PHE A 66 -16.19 10.43 -3.07
C PHE A 66 -17.00 9.13 -2.93
N TRP A 67 -16.38 8.00 -3.25
CA TRP A 67 -17.04 6.71 -3.32
C TRP A 67 -17.39 6.11 -1.96
N HIS A 68 -16.52 6.31 -0.98
CA HIS A 68 -16.60 5.71 0.36
C HIS A 68 -17.02 6.73 1.43
N ARG A 69 -17.43 7.93 0.99
CA ARG A 69 -18.01 8.98 1.85
C ARG A 69 -17.12 9.35 3.04
N HIS A 70 -15.87 9.75 2.74
CA HIS A 70 -14.96 10.22 3.78
C HIS A 70 -15.61 11.32 4.63
N PRO A 71 -15.78 11.13 5.95
CA PRO A 71 -16.44 12.11 6.81
C PRO A 71 -15.78 13.48 6.71
N GLU A 72 -16.57 14.55 6.67
CA GLU A 72 -16.13 15.95 6.69
C GLU A 72 -15.13 16.33 5.57
N CYS A 73 -14.97 15.50 4.58
CA CYS A 73 -14.04 15.74 3.48
C CYS A 73 -14.69 16.54 2.35
N PRO A 74 -14.09 17.66 1.89
CA PRO A 74 -14.65 18.46 0.78
C PRO A 74 -14.69 17.69 -0.54
N LYS A 75 -13.92 16.61 -0.70
CA LYS A 75 -13.99 15.71 -1.87
C LYS A 75 -15.18 14.74 -1.82
N ALA A 76 -15.85 14.57 -0.71
CA ALA A 76 -17.02 13.70 -0.55
C ALA A 76 -18.31 14.43 -0.97
N THR A 77 -18.31 15.03 -2.15
CA THR A 77 -19.45 15.76 -2.69
C THR A 77 -20.59 14.84 -3.15
N THR A 78 -21.81 15.35 -3.13
CA THR A 78 -22.96 14.65 -3.74
C THR A 78 -23.37 15.36 -5.02
N PRO A 79 -23.46 14.65 -6.17
CA PRO A 79 -23.91 15.23 -7.41
C PRO A 79 -25.34 15.82 -7.27
N LYS A 80 -25.55 16.99 -7.86
CA LYS A 80 -26.84 17.70 -7.78
C LYS A 80 -27.93 17.03 -8.63
N SER A 81 -27.58 16.25 -9.64
CA SER A 81 -28.49 15.47 -10.47
C SER A 81 -28.59 14.03 -9.98
N HIS A 82 -29.78 13.41 -10.11
CA HIS A 82 -30.04 12.03 -9.68
C HIS A 82 -29.63 11.75 -8.22
N VAL A 83 -29.94 12.66 -7.33
CA VAL A 83 -29.53 12.63 -5.91
C VAL A 83 -29.92 11.32 -5.22
N ALA A 84 -31.16 10.82 -5.46
CA ALA A 84 -31.63 9.56 -4.87
C ALA A 84 -30.76 8.35 -5.31
N PHE A 85 -30.41 8.28 -6.59
CA PHE A 85 -29.53 7.24 -7.13
C PHE A 85 -28.14 7.26 -6.44
N TRP A 86 -27.56 8.46 -6.33
CA TRP A 86 -26.24 8.59 -5.72
C TRP A 86 -26.26 8.27 -4.24
N ARG A 87 -27.30 8.72 -3.52
CA ARG A 87 -27.48 8.41 -2.10
C ARG A 87 -27.52 6.89 -1.88
N ALA A 88 -28.41 6.20 -2.58
CA ALA A 88 -28.53 4.75 -2.49
C ALA A 88 -27.22 4.02 -2.87
N LYS A 89 -26.46 4.55 -3.85
CA LYS A 89 -25.17 3.98 -4.24
C LYS A 89 -24.13 4.16 -3.14
N PHE A 90 -24.05 5.34 -2.52
CA PHE A 90 -23.12 5.60 -1.43
C PHE A 90 -23.44 4.78 -0.20
N GLU A 91 -24.71 4.68 0.18
CA GLU A 91 -25.15 3.86 1.32
C GLU A 91 -24.75 2.38 1.12
N ARG A 92 -24.96 1.83 -0.06
CA ARG A 92 -24.51 0.46 -0.37
C ARG A 92 -22.99 0.30 -0.29
N ASN A 93 -22.23 1.29 -0.74
CA ASN A 93 -20.76 1.23 -0.64
C ASN A 93 -20.31 1.22 0.83
N VAL A 94 -20.83 2.15 1.64
CA VAL A 94 -20.49 2.24 3.07
C VAL A 94 -20.90 0.98 3.83
N ALA A 95 -22.09 0.44 3.56
CA ALA A 95 -22.57 -0.81 4.16
C ALA A 95 -21.65 -1.99 3.80
N ARG A 96 -21.30 -2.12 2.52
CA ARG A 96 -20.37 -3.15 2.05
C ARG A 96 -19.00 -3.02 2.69
N ASP A 97 -18.45 -1.80 2.81
CA ASP A 97 -17.14 -1.57 3.43
C ASP A 97 -17.15 -2.02 4.91
N ALA A 98 -18.23 -1.73 5.62
CA ALA A 98 -18.40 -2.17 7.01
C ALA A 98 -18.50 -3.70 7.13
N GLU A 99 -19.23 -4.35 6.21
CA GLU A 99 -19.35 -5.80 6.17
C GLU A 99 -18.02 -6.48 5.86
N VAL A 100 -17.29 -5.99 4.84
CA VAL A 100 -15.95 -6.47 4.47
C VAL A 100 -15.00 -6.36 5.66
N ALA A 101 -14.99 -5.21 6.34
CA ALA A 101 -14.12 -5.01 7.49
C ALA A 101 -14.47 -5.95 8.66
N ARG A 102 -15.75 -6.22 8.90
CA ARG A 102 -16.20 -7.21 9.92
C ARG A 102 -15.74 -8.61 9.55
N GLY A 103 -15.98 -9.06 8.30
CA GLY A 103 -15.58 -10.37 7.83
C GLY A 103 -14.08 -10.61 7.93
N LEU A 104 -13.27 -9.62 7.52
CA LEU A 104 -11.81 -9.70 7.66
C LEU A 104 -11.37 -9.80 9.12
N ARG A 105 -11.97 -8.99 10.03
CA ARG A 105 -11.65 -9.06 11.47
C ARG A 105 -12.04 -10.39 12.08
N ALA A 106 -13.21 -10.94 11.74
CA ALA A 106 -13.64 -12.26 12.16
C ALA A 106 -12.70 -13.37 11.70
N ALA A 107 -12.10 -13.21 10.50
CA ALA A 107 -11.05 -14.11 9.99
C ALA A 107 -9.65 -13.81 10.59
N GLY A 108 -9.53 -12.96 11.60
CA GLY A 108 -8.32 -12.64 12.33
C GLY A 108 -7.38 -11.68 11.57
N TRP A 109 -7.89 -10.91 10.61
CA TRP A 109 -7.13 -9.86 9.93
C TRP A 109 -7.35 -8.51 10.60
N ARG A 110 -6.29 -7.73 10.72
CA ARG A 110 -6.40 -6.30 11.00
C ARG A 110 -6.80 -5.57 9.72
N VAL A 111 -7.53 -4.47 9.86
CA VAL A 111 -7.99 -3.68 8.73
C VAL A 111 -7.60 -2.23 8.94
N ALA A 112 -6.90 -1.65 7.98
CA ALA A 112 -6.58 -0.24 7.94
C ALA A 112 -7.19 0.40 6.69
N VAL A 113 -7.75 1.60 6.88
CA VAL A 113 -8.24 2.45 5.78
C VAL A 113 -7.36 3.69 5.69
N ILE A 114 -6.90 3.99 4.49
CA ILE A 114 -6.16 5.21 4.16
C ILE A 114 -6.98 5.99 3.13
N TRP A 115 -7.30 7.24 3.44
CA TRP A 115 -8.14 8.06 2.59
C TRP A 115 -7.34 8.74 1.48
N GLU A 116 -7.87 8.72 0.26
CA GLU A 116 -7.29 9.32 -0.94
C GLU A 116 -6.75 10.74 -0.72
N CYS A 117 -7.52 11.61 -0.07
CA CYS A 117 -7.13 13.01 0.14
C CYS A 117 -5.84 13.17 0.97
N ARG A 118 -5.45 12.14 1.73
CA ARG A 118 -4.29 12.15 2.62
C ARG A 118 -3.09 11.39 2.06
N THR A 119 -3.22 10.73 0.91
CA THR A 119 -2.15 9.88 0.36
C THR A 119 -0.95 10.67 -0.18
N ARG A 120 -1.08 11.99 -0.36
CA ARG A 120 0.04 12.87 -0.75
C ARG A 120 0.96 13.21 0.44
N ASP A 121 0.47 13.07 1.66
CA ASP A 121 1.26 13.24 2.89
C ASP A 121 1.90 11.89 3.27
N ASN A 122 3.14 11.69 2.90
CA ASN A 122 3.89 10.47 3.19
C ASN A 122 4.04 10.23 4.70
N ALA A 123 4.14 11.29 5.50
CA ALA A 123 4.24 11.19 6.95
C ALA A 123 2.92 10.67 7.55
N TYR A 124 1.79 11.15 7.04
CA TYR A 124 0.48 10.62 7.43
C TYR A 124 0.34 9.14 7.08
N VAL A 125 0.68 8.76 5.83
CA VAL A 125 0.60 7.35 5.39
C VAL A 125 1.46 6.47 6.28
N ARG A 126 2.71 6.90 6.56
CA ARG A 126 3.62 6.19 7.47
C ARG A 126 3.00 6.02 8.87
N ARG A 127 2.50 7.09 9.49
CA ARG A 127 1.85 7.02 10.82
C ARG A 127 0.66 6.05 10.82
N ARG A 128 -0.17 6.06 9.76
CA ARG A 128 -1.32 5.14 9.65
C ARG A 128 -0.89 3.69 9.54
N LEU A 129 0.14 3.39 8.76
CA LEU A 129 0.69 2.04 8.64
C LEU A 129 1.32 1.59 9.97
N VAL A 130 2.12 2.43 10.62
CA VAL A 130 2.71 2.14 11.94
C VAL A 130 1.63 1.85 12.98
N ALA A 131 0.60 2.68 13.07
CA ALA A 131 -0.52 2.45 13.98
C ALA A 131 -1.26 1.14 13.70
N ALA A 132 -1.43 0.76 12.42
CA ALA A 132 -2.05 -0.49 12.04
C ALA A 132 -1.17 -1.72 12.32
N LEU A 133 0.14 -1.57 12.31
CA LEU A 133 1.10 -2.64 12.62
C LEU A 133 1.24 -2.91 14.13
N GLY A 134 0.85 -1.96 14.98
CA GLY A 134 1.09 -2.02 16.42
C GLY A 134 2.50 -1.56 16.80
N ALA A 135 2.66 -0.94 17.97
CA ALA A 135 3.92 -0.34 18.40
C ALA A 135 5.08 -1.34 18.58
N THR A 136 4.79 -2.63 18.72
CA THR A 136 5.78 -3.67 19.06
C THR A 136 6.65 -4.11 17.87
N GLU A 137 6.22 -3.91 16.63
CA GLU A 137 6.90 -4.49 15.46
C GLU A 137 7.80 -3.51 14.69
N VAL A 138 7.70 -2.22 14.97
CA VAL A 138 8.52 -1.20 14.28
C VAL A 138 9.98 -1.22 14.76
N SER A 139 10.24 -1.75 15.96
CA SER A 139 11.59 -1.85 16.51
C SER A 139 12.48 -2.88 15.80
N HIS A 140 11.92 -3.91 15.16
CA HIS A 140 12.70 -4.94 14.46
C HIS A 140 13.18 -4.52 13.07
N ALA A 141 12.50 -3.56 12.43
CA ALA A 141 12.90 -3.08 11.09
C ALA A 141 14.18 -2.21 11.11
N ARG A 142 14.56 -1.67 12.28
CA ARG A 142 15.77 -0.82 12.42
C ARG A 142 17.04 -1.61 12.71
N GLN A 143 16.98 -2.91 13.02
CA GLN A 143 18.15 -3.71 13.37
C GLN A 143 18.73 -4.53 12.21
N SER A 144 18.19 -4.41 10.99
CA SER A 144 18.71 -5.12 9.82
C SER A 144 19.62 -4.27 8.92
N GLU A 145 20.02 -3.09 9.32
CA GLU A 145 21.16 -2.41 8.72
C GLU A 145 22.45 -3.00 9.26
N ARG A 146 22.81 -4.19 8.76
CA ARG A 146 24.18 -4.69 8.92
C ARG A 146 25.11 -3.70 8.22
N PRO A 147 26.13 -3.17 8.91
CA PRO A 147 27.12 -2.33 8.25
C PRO A 147 27.79 -3.16 7.14
N VAL A 148 27.85 -2.59 5.95
CA VAL A 148 28.60 -3.16 4.84
C VAL A 148 30.06 -3.18 5.27
N PRO A 149 30.74 -4.36 5.32
CA PRO A 149 32.13 -4.42 5.65
C PRO A 149 32.92 -3.65 4.58
N PRO A 150 33.98 -2.90 4.95
CA PRO A 150 34.78 -2.15 3.99
C PRO A 150 35.38 -3.12 2.97
N LEU A 151 35.28 -2.73 1.70
CA LEU A 151 35.93 -3.43 0.58
C LEU A 151 37.42 -3.57 0.90
N ARG A 152 37.92 -4.79 1.01
CA ARG A 152 39.35 -5.05 1.11
C ARG A 152 40.01 -4.56 -0.16
N SER A 153 40.89 -3.57 -0.03
CA SER A 153 41.77 -3.14 -1.10
C SER A 153 42.70 -4.30 -1.51
N SER A 154 42.47 -4.83 -2.70
CA SER A 154 43.37 -5.76 -3.37
C SER A 154 44.63 -5.00 -3.78
N GLY A 155 45.72 -5.19 -3.01
CA GLY A 155 46.99 -4.54 -3.34
C GLY A 155 48.09 -4.93 -2.38
N GLN A 156 48.52 -6.19 -2.38
CA GLN A 156 49.89 -6.53 -1.96
C GLN A 156 50.47 -7.55 -2.94
N PRO A 157 51.66 -7.28 -3.52
CA PRO A 157 52.37 -8.21 -4.36
C PRO A 157 52.96 -9.35 -3.52
N ARG A 158 52.87 -10.58 -4.00
CA ARG A 158 53.51 -11.75 -3.41
C ARG A 158 55.02 -11.65 -3.54
N PRO A 159 55.83 -11.95 -2.49
CA PRO A 159 57.26 -12.10 -2.62
C PRO A 159 57.58 -13.40 -3.40
N GLY A 160 58.60 -13.29 -4.24
CA GLY A 160 59.05 -14.37 -5.14
C GLY A 160 59.51 -15.60 -4.39
N GLY A 161 58.97 -16.73 -4.79
CA GLY A 161 59.49 -18.04 -4.43
C GLY A 161 60.57 -18.49 -5.43
N GLN A 162 61.76 -18.67 -4.90
CA GLN A 162 62.92 -19.25 -5.58
C GLN A 162 62.65 -20.71 -5.93
N SER A 163 62.92 -21.08 -7.16
CA SER A 163 63.07 -22.48 -7.58
C SER A 163 64.39 -23.06 -7.06
N PRO A 164 64.39 -24.28 -6.57
CA PRO A 164 65.63 -25.01 -6.47
C PRO A 164 65.85 -25.79 -7.79
N ALA A 165 67.05 -25.61 -8.34
CA ALA A 165 67.61 -26.49 -9.33
C ALA A 165 67.94 -27.86 -8.66
N GLY A 166 67.66 -28.93 -9.33
CA GLY A 166 67.99 -30.28 -8.87
C GLY A 166 68.25 -31.17 -10.06
N ASP A 167 69.41 -31.57 -10.10
CA ASP A 167 70.27 -32.47 -10.81
C ASP A 167 69.64 -33.79 -11.31
N SER A 168 70.03 -34.11 -12.49
CA SER A 168 70.57 -35.33 -13.10
C SER A 168 70.34 -36.67 -12.40
N LEU A 169 69.79 -37.61 -13.08
CA LEU A 169 70.38 -38.80 -13.73
C LEU A 169 69.27 -39.58 -14.39
#